data_78b847f86cbfc2dc08095d337625fe71
#
_entry.id   78b847f86cbfc2dc08095d337625fe71
#
_cell.length_a   1.000
_cell.length_b   1.000
_cell.length_c   1.000
_cell.angle_alpha   90.00
_cell.angle_beta   90.00
_cell.angle_gamma   90.00
#
_symmetry.space_group_name_H-M   'P 1'
#
loop_
_entity.id
_entity.type
_entity.pdbx_description
1 polymer ?
#
loop_
_entity_poly.entity_id
_entity_poly.type
_entity_poly.pdbx_seq_one_letter_code
_entity_poly.pdbx_strand_id
1 'polypeptide(L)'
;DIAAALEDLVGLPDPVGVVQMERVLPNGIELRRMSVPLGVVAMVYEARPNVTADAAGICIKSGNACILRGGSLAAKSNEAIACVLAAAATSAGMPENSICAVTTTDRAATDVLMSLRGIVDVLIPRGGAGLISHCVEHSTVPVIETGTGNCHVYVHEACDMEKALAIVENAKCRRYGVCNAAETLLVDASAADAFLPEALRLLASHGVVVHADGRALAIARAAGLDDALLAAASEEDWATEYLAPEIAVKCVEGVKEAVEHVNRYGTRHSEAIVTEDAQAADAFCKGVDAAAVYVNASTAFTDGGQFGLGAEIGISTQKLHVRGPFALEALTSSKYVVRGDGQVRA
;
A
#
# COMPACT_ATOMS: atom_id res chain seq x y z
N ASP A 1 3.30 -15.81 -12.94
CA ASP A 1 4.36 -16.79 -12.72
C ASP A 1 5.55 -16.12 -12.03
N ILE A 2 6.15 -16.78 -11.01
CA ILE A 2 7.24 -16.21 -10.18
C ILE A 2 8.49 -15.89 -11.04
N ALA A 3 8.84 -16.77 -11.98
CA ALA A 3 9.99 -16.55 -12.84
C ALA A 3 9.80 -15.33 -13.77
N ALA A 4 8.60 -15.19 -14.36
CA ALA A 4 8.29 -14.05 -15.21
C ALA A 4 8.37 -12.72 -14.44
N ALA A 5 7.90 -12.67 -13.19
CA ALA A 5 8.02 -11.48 -12.37
C ALA A 5 9.50 -11.08 -12.10
N LEU A 6 10.39 -12.07 -11.95
CA LEU A 6 11.82 -11.80 -11.83
C LEU A 6 12.44 -11.35 -13.16
N GLU A 7 11.99 -11.88 -14.29
CA GLU A 7 12.42 -11.45 -15.63
C GLU A 7 11.97 -10.00 -15.90
N ASP A 8 10.76 -9.64 -15.52
CA ASP A 8 10.25 -8.26 -15.62
C ASP A 8 11.12 -7.29 -14.80
N LEU A 9 11.57 -7.69 -13.59
CA LEU A 9 12.49 -6.88 -12.78
C LEU A 9 13.81 -6.58 -13.49
N VAL A 10 14.34 -7.49 -14.32
CA VAL A 10 15.60 -7.27 -15.05
C VAL A 10 15.49 -6.05 -15.96
N GLY A 11 14.33 -5.85 -16.59
CA GLY A 11 14.07 -4.74 -17.51
C GLY A 11 13.93 -3.36 -16.84
N LEU A 12 13.72 -3.31 -15.52
CA LEU A 12 13.55 -2.05 -14.80
C LEU A 12 14.84 -1.25 -14.70
N PRO A 13 14.79 0.08 -14.65
CA PRO A 13 15.96 0.92 -14.41
C PRO A 13 16.68 0.55 -13.12
N ASP A 14 18.03 0.68 -13.13
CA ASP A 14 18.82 0.50 -11.91
C ASP A 14 18.62 1.72 -10.98
N PRO A 15 18.13 1.53 -9.74
CA PRO A 15 17.91 2.62 -8.81
C PRO A 15 19.20 3.10 -8.12
N VAL A 16 20.31 2.36 -8.24
CA VAL A 16 21.59 2.65 -7.56
C VAL A 16 22.46 3.56 -8.40
N GLY A 17 23.09 4.55 -7.76
CA GLY A 17 24.02 5.48 -8.42
C GLY A 17 23.34 6.60 -9.21
N VAL A 18 22.02 6.73 -9.14
CA VAL A 18 21.25 7.79 -9.81
C VAL A 18 21.60 9.14 -9.16
N VAL A 19 22.02 10.11 -9.96
CA VAL A 19 22.27 11.49 -9.51
C VAL A 19 20.91 12.21 -9.38
N GLN A 20 20.47 12.40 -8.14
CA GLN A 20 19.19 13.05 -7.81
C GLN A 20 19.30 14.58 -7.79
N MET A 21 20.51 15.10 -7.52
CA MET A 21 20.79 16.56 -7.48
C MET A 21 22.25 16.77 -7.78
N GLU A 22 22.54 17.81 -8.57
CA GLU A 22 23.89 18.31 -8.83
C GLU A 22 23.91 19.84 -8.71
N ARG A 23 24.88 20.39 -8.00
CA ARG A 23 25.06 21.84 -7.80
C ARG A 23 26.52 22.18 -7.70
N VAL A 24 26.93 23.34 -8.25
CA VAL A 24 28.20 23.99 -7.94
C VAL A 24 27.94 25.11 -6.93
N LEU A 25 28.60 25.03 -5.79
CA LEU A 25 28.43 26.02 -4.72
C LEU A 25 29.21 27.31 -5.05
N PRO A 26 28.89 28.48 -4.43
CA PRO A 26 29.59 29.74 -4.69
C PRO A 26 31.10 29.69 -4.48
N ASN A 27 31.59 28.79 -3.64
CA ASN A 27 33.02 28.57 -3.38
C ASN A 27 33.67 27.56 -4.34
N GLY A 28 32.97 27.12 -5.40
CA GLY A 28 33.51 26.20 -6.41
C GLY A 28 33.40 24.71 -6.05
N ILE A 29 32.87 24.36 -4.89
CA ILE A 29 32.61 22.95 -4.52
C ILE A 29 31.50 22.38 -5.39
N GLU A 30 31.72 21.22 -6.01
CA GLU A 30 30.71 20.41 -6.66
C GLU A 30 30.02 19.51 -5.64
N LEU A 31 28.70 19.60 -5.56
CA LEU A 31 27.87 18.80 -4.66
C LEU A 31 26.92 17.92 -5.48
N ARG A 32 27.00 16.62 -5.33
CA ARG A 32 26.06 15.65 -5.91
C ARG A 32 25.34 14.88 -4.81
N ARG A 33 24.04 14.68 -4.94
CA ARG A 33 23.30 13.71 -4.15
C ARG A 33 22.98 12.51 -5.01
N MET A 34 23.43 11.34 -4.59
CA MET A 34 23.30 10.09 -5.34
C MET A 34 22.56 9.03 -4.53
N SER A 35 21.74 8.22 -5.20
CA SER A 35 21.10 7.07 -4.58
C SER A 35 22.12 5.98 -4.24
N VAL A 36 21.91 5.34 -3.10
CA VAL A 36 22.71 4.21 -2.59
C VAL A 36 21.79 3.17 -1.97
N PRO A 37 22.16 1.87 -1.93
CA PRO A 37 21.38 0.87 -1.20
C PRO A 37 21.13 1.25 0.26
N LEU A 38 20.06 0.75 0.85
CA LEU A 38 19.81 0.85 2.29
C LEU A 38 20.82 0.00 3.07
N GLY A 39 21.13 -1.20 2.59
CA GLY A 39 22.04 -2.15 3.22
C GLY A 39 21.46 -3.55 3.35
N VAL A 40 21.08 -3.95 4.56
CA VAL A 40 20.46 -5.24 4.85
C VAL A 40 18.96 -5.05 5.14
N VAL A 41 18.12 -5.65 4.30
CA VAL A 41 16.65 -5.60 4.41
C VAL A 41 16.14 -6.89 5.01
N ALA A 42 15.49 -6.85 6.16
CA ALA A 42 14.77 -7.99 6.69
C ALA A 42 13.30 -7.94 6.29
N MET A 43 12.78 -9.05 5.79
CA MET A 43 11.35 -9.17 5.49
C MET A 43 10.71 -10.28 6.30
N VAL A 44 9.63 -9.94 7.01
CA VAL A 44 8.80 -10.88 7.76
C VAL A 44 7.44 -10.94 7.09
N TYR A 45 7.05 -12.11 6.56
CA TYR A 45 5.83 -12.23 5.78
C TYR A 45 5.07 -13.53 6.06
N GLU A 46 3.77 -13.51 5.80
CA GLU A 46 2.89 -14.66 5.94
C GLU A 46 3.04 -15.65 4.76
N ALA A 47 2.11 -16.58 4.62
CA ALA A 47 2.16 -17.71 3.67
C ALA A 47 1.93 -17.27 2.21
N ARG A 48 2.91 -16.58 1.62
CA ARG A 48 2.89 -16.14 0.21
C ARG A 48 4.24 -16.46 -0.46
N PRO A 49 4.42 -17.63 -1.10
CA PRO A 49 5.71 -18.03 -1.68
C PRO A 49 6.28 -17.04 -2.72
N ASN A 50 5.42 -16.39 -3.51
CA ASN A 50 5.84 -15.37 -4.47
C ASN A 50 6.55 -14.19 -3.81
N VAL A 51 6.16 -13.81 -2.58
CA VAL A 51 6.82 -12.72 -1.84
C VAL A 51 8.29 -13.01 -1.60
N THR A 52 8.68 -14.29 -1.42
CA THR A 52 10.09 -14.68 -1.28
C THR A 52 10.91 -14.29 -2.50
N ALA A 53 10.39 -14.54 -3.70
CA ALA A 53 11.08 -14.23 -4.95
C ALA A 53 11.07 -12.72 -5.24
N ASP A 54 9.91 -12.08 -5.10
CA ASP A 54 9.75 -10.64 -5.35
C ASP A 54 10.67 -9.84 -4.42
N ALA A 55 10.67 -10.17 -3.13
CA ALA A 55 11.51 -9.52 -2.14
C ALA A 55 13.01 -9.71 -2.41
N ALA A 56 13.44 -10.95 -2.70
CA ALA A 56 14.82 -11.22 -3.05
C ALA A 56 15.24 -10.46 -4.32
N GLY A 57 14.44 -10.53 -5.38
CA GLY A 57 14.71 -9.86 -6.65
C GLY A 57 14.82 -8.35 -6.49
N ILE A 58 13.86 -7.72 -5.80
CA ILE A 58 13.84 -6.27 -5.57
C ILE A 58 15.03 -5.83 -4.69
N CYS A 59 15.34 -6.57 -3.61
CA CYS A 59 16.49 -6.28 -2.76
C CYS A 59 17.80 -6.34 -3.56
N ILE A 60 18.03 -7.42 -4.29
CA ILE A 60 19.24 -7.60 -5.08
C ILE A 60 19.36 -6.52 -6.18
N LYS A 61 18.29 -6.25 -6.92
CA LYS A 61 18.28 -5.22 -7.97
C LYS A 61 18.53 -3.82 -7.42
N SER A 62 18.13 -3.55 -6.19
CA SER A 62 18.41 -2.28 -5.48
C SER A 62 19.72 -2.28 -4.67
N GLY A 63 20.56 -3.30 -4.86
CA GLY A 63 21.90 -3.41 -4.26
C GLY A 63 21.91 -3.79 -2.78
N ASN A 64 20.81 -4.31 -2.24
CA ASN A 64 20.66 -4.70 -0.84
C ASN A 64 20.86 -6.21 -0.65
N ALA A 65 21.43 -6.61 0.49
CA ALA A 65 21.25 -7.98 0.98
C ALA A 65 19.88 -8.13 1.64
N CYS A 66 19.35 -9.36 1.69
CA CYS A 66 18.06 -9.60 2.31
C CYS A 66 18.04 -10.81 3.26
N ILE A 67 17.25 -10.68 4.33
CA ILE A 67 16.92 -11.75 5.28
C ILE A 67 15.42 -12.00 5.19
N LEU A 68 15.02 -13.19 4.74
CA LEU A 68 13.65 -13.55 4.43
C LEU A 68 13.11 -14.51 5.48
N ARG A 69 12.05 -14.11 6.19
CA ARG A 69 11.34 -14.93 7.18
C ARG A 69 9.87 -15.08 6.78
N GLY A 70 9.54 -16.19 6.13
CA GLY A 70 8.17 -16.51 5.74
C GLY A 70 7.40 -17.25 6.83
N GLY A 71 6.06 -17.21 6.74
CA GLY A 71 5.16 -17.94 7.64
C GLY A 71 5.26 -19.47 7.49
N SER A 72 4.87 -20.19 8.53
CA SER A 72 5.00 -21.66 8.65
C SER A 72 4.25 -22.42 7.57
N LEU A 73 3.10 -21.94 7.10
CA LEU A 73 2.27 -22.62 6.09
C LEU A 73 2.96 -22.78 4.74
N ALA A 74 3.90 -21.91 4.39
CA ALA A 74 4.65 -21.95 3.14
C ALA A 74 6.17 -22.18 3.35
N ALA A 75 6.61 -22.58 4.54
CA ALA A 75 8.01 -22.65 4.92
C ALA A 75 8.89 -23.40 3.94
N LYS A 76 8.47 -24.61 3.51
CA LYS A 76 9.22 -25.44 2.54
C LYS A 76 9.35 -24.79 1.17
N SER A 77 8.28 -24.14 0.69
CA SER A 77 8.30 -23.43 -0.60
C SER A 77 9.20 -22.20 -0.53
N ASN A 78 9.10 -21.45 0.55
CA ASN A 78 9.93 -20.25 0.78
C ASN A 78 11.42 -20.62 0.85
N GLU A 79 11.76 -21.67 1.58
CA GLU A 79 13.13 -22.19 1.69
C GLU A 79 13.67 -22.61 0.31
N ALA A 80 12.90 -23.42 -0.44
CA ALA A 80 13.31 -23.88 -1.75
C ALA A 80 13.56 -22.72 -2.73
N ILE A 81 12.66 -21.71 -2.76
CA ILE A 81 12.82 -20.53 -3.62
C ILE A 81 14.07 -19.75 -3.19
N ALA A 82 14.24 -19.47 -1.90
CA ALA A 82 15.39 -18.72 -1.41
C ALA A 82 16.72 -19.44 -1.68
N CYS A 83 16.78 -20.77 -1.53
CA CYS A 83 17.98 -21.56 -1.85
C CYS A 83 18.35 -21.46 -3.33
N VAL A 84 17.37 -21.58 -4.24
CA VAL A 84 17.61 -21.45 -5.69
C VAL A 84 18.14 -20.06 -6.02
N LEU A 85 17.51 -19.01 -5.49
CA LEU A 85 17.92 -17.63 -5.74
C LEU A 85 19.28 -17.31 -5.14
N ALA A 86 19.59 -17.77 -3.93
CA ALA A 86 20.89 -17.60 -3.31
C ALA A 86 22.02 -18.27 -4.11
N ALA A 87 21.78 -19.52 -4.56
CA ALA A 87 22.74 -20.25 -5.41
C ALA A 87 22.96 -19.55 -6.76
N ALA A 88 21.90 -19.06 -7.40
CA ALA A 88 21.97 -18.33 -8.66
C ALA A 88 22.75 -16.99 -8.48
N ALA A 89 22.43 -16.24 -7.43
CA ALA A 89 23.13 -14.98 -7.13
C ALA A 89 24.64 -15.19 -6.90
N THR A 90 25.01 -16.20 -6.11
CA THR A 90 26.41 -16.56 -5.86
C THR A 90 27.10 -17.01 -7.16
N SER A 91 26.45 -17.81 -7.99
CA SER A 91 27.02 -18.24 -9.28
C SER A 91 27.21 -17.08 -10.27
N ALA A 92 26.41 -16.02 -10.14
CA ALA A 92 26.55 -14.79 -10.91
C ALA A 92 27.60 -13.81 -10.33
N GLY A 93 28.31 -14.20 -9.28
CA GLY A 93 29.41 -13.41 -8.67
C GLY A 93 28.99 -12.49 -7.53
N MET A 94 27.76 -12.62 -7.01
CA MET A 94 27.39 -11.90 -5.80
C MET A 94 28.05 -12.52 -4.56
N PRO A 95 28.27 -11.73 -3.49
CA PRO A 95 28.79 -12.26 -2.24
C PRO A 95 27.87 -13.38 -1.68
N GLU A 96 28.47 -14.37 -1.06
CA GLU A 96 27.72 -15.37 -0.31
C GLU A 96 26.82 -14.70 0.74
N ASN A 97 25.67 -15.30 0.97
CA ASN A 97 24.66 -14.79 1.93
C ASN A 97 24.03 -13.43 1.58
N SER A 98 24.14 -12.97 0.32
CA SER A 98 23.36 -11.80 -0.13
C SER A 98 21.83 -12.05 -0.03
N ILE A 99 21.41 -13.32 -0.11
CA ILE A 99 20.03 -13.76 0.11
C ILE A 99 20.05 -14.82 1.22
N CYS A 100 19.45 -14.52 2.36
CA CYS A 100 19.34 -15.42 3.51
C CYS A 100 17.88 -15.77 3.78
N ALA A 101 17.59 -17.04 4.05
CA ALA A 101 16.29 -17.47 4.54
C ALA A 101 16.38 -17.95 6.00
N VAL A 102 15.44 -17.48 6.82
CA VAL A 102 15.26 -18.00 8.17
C VAL A 102 14.40 -19.27 8.08
N THR A 103 14.99 -20.42 8.33
CA THR A 103 14.35 -21.75 8.15
C THR A 103 13.48 -22.17 9.33
N THR A 104 13.72 -21.60 10.54
CA THR A 104 12.86 -21.89 11.68
C THR A 104 11.49 -21.23 11.56
N THR A 105 10.45 -21.97 11.92
CA THR A 105 9.07 -21.49 12.00
C THR A 105 8.71 -20.87 13.34
N ASP A 106 9.64 -20.87 14.30
CA ASP A 106 9.45 -20.26 15.61
C ASP A 106 9.23 -18.74 15.47
N ARG A 107 8.24 -18.24 16.20
CA ARG A 107 7.94 -16.78 16.23
C ARG A 107 9.06 -15.98 16.88
N ALA A 108 9.80 -16.56 17.82
CA ALA A 108 10.96 -15.94 18.43
C ALA A 108 12.03 -15.48 17.42
N ALA A 109 12.12 -16.12 16.26
CA ALA A 109 13.01 -15.66 15.18
C ALA A 109 12.62 -14.28 14.65
N THR A 110 11.33 -13.92 14.66
CA THR A 110 10.88 -12.57 14.30
C THR A 110 11.35 -11.55 15.34
N ASP A 111 11.23 -11.88 16.62
CA ASP A 111 11.68 -10.99 17.72
C ASP A 111 13.19 -10.77 17.68
N VAL A 112 13.95 -11.82 17.32
CA VAL A 112 15.40 -11.69 17.07
C VAL A 112 15.66 -10.72 15.91
N LEU A 113 15.02 -10.89 14.76
CA LEU A 113 15.20 -9.98 13.61
C LEU A 113 14.88 -8.53 13.96
N MET A 114 13.81 -8.28 14.73
CA MET A 114 13.43 -6.95 15.21
C MET A 114 14.47 -6.32 16.14
N SER A 115 15.32 -7.12 16.77
CA SER A 115 16.36 -6.66 17.70
C SER A 115 17.75 -6.44 17.08
N LEU A 116 17.96 -6.83 15.81
CA LEU A 116 19.27 -6.80 15.12
C LEU A 116 19.67 -5.39 14.62
N ARG A 117 19.46 -4.37 15.44
CA ARG A 117 19.90 -3.00 15.13
C ARG A 117 21.42 -2.93 14.91
N GLY A 118 21.83 -2.31 13.80
CA GLY A 118 23.23 -2.21 13.39
C GLY A 118 23.73 -3.40 12.56
N ILE A 119 22.88 -4.42 12.36
CA ILE A 119 23.10 -5.52 11.40
C ILE A 119 22.03 -5.45 10.32
N VAL A 120 20.77 -5.27 10.69
CA VAL A 120 19.64 -5.02 9.80
C VAL A 120 19.38 -3.52 9.76
N ASP A 121 19.31 -2.96 8.55
CA ASP A 121 19.07 -1.53 8.34
C ASP A 121 17.58 -1.19 8.30
N VAL A 122 16.75 -2.10 7.79
CA VAL A 122 15.31 -1.93 7.72
C VAL A 122 14.57 -3.27 7.81
N LEU A 123 13.43 -3.27 8.50
CA LEU A 123 12.48 -4.38 8.60
C LEU A 123 11.20 -4.04 7.84
N ILE A 124 10.71 -4.96 7.01
CA ILE A 124 9.47 -4.81 6.25
C ILE A 124 8.52 -5.97 6.61
N PRO A 125 7.49 -5.72 7.44
CA PRO A 125 6.45 -6.72 7.70
C PRO A 125 5.45 -6.78 6.55
N ARG A 126 4.98 -7.99 6.19
CA ARG A 126 3.96 -8.26 5.15
C ARG A 126 2.96 -9.29 5.66
N GLY A 127 1.81 -8.86 6.13
CA GLY A 127 0.80 -9.77 6.68
C GLY A 127 -0.38 -9.03 7.27
N GLY A 128 -1.13 -9.68 8.14
CA GLY A 128 -2.27 -9.08 8.83
C GLY A 128 -1.85 -8.01 9.84
N ALA A 129 -2.82 -7.20 10.26
CA ALA A 129 -2.64 -6.07 11.17
C ALA A 129 -1.85 -6.43 12.44
N GLY A 130 -2.08 -7.61 13.01
CA GLY A 130 -1.39 -8.06 14.22
C GLY A 130 0.13 -8.25 14.06
N LEU A 131 0.59 -8.77 12.91
CA LEU A 131 2.01 -8.87 12.61
C LEU A 131 2.63 -7.48 12.41
N ILE A 132 1.94 -6.62 11.69
CA ILE A 132 2.41 -5.27 11.38
C ILE A 132 2.55 -4.46 12.67
N SER A 133 1.49 -4.38 13.50
CA SER A 133 1.53 -3.70 14.82
C SER A 133 2.65 -4.24 15.68
N HIS A 134 2.79 -5.58 15.78
CA HIS A 134 3.86 -6.18 16.58
C HIS A 134 5.25 -5.72 16.14
N CYS A 135 5.52 -5.70 14.84
CA CYS A 135 6.79 -5.20 14.30
C CYS A 135 7.00 -3.71 14.56
N VAL A 136 5.97 -2.89 14.37
CA VAL A 136 6.06 -1.42 14.55
C VAL A 136 6.29 -1.06 16.03
N GLU A 137 5.62 -1.73 16.96
CA GLU A 137 5.67 -1.42 18.38
C GLU A 137 6.93 -1.95 19.08
N HIS A 138 7.50 -3.08 18.61
CA HIS A 138 8.55 -3.78 19.34
C HIS A 138 9.91 -3.77 18.64
N SER A 139 10.00 -3.38 17.36
CA SER A 139 11.27 -3.39 16.64
C SER A 139 12.20 -2.24 17.07
N THR A 140 13.46 -2.57 17.30
CA THR A 140 14.54 -1.59 17.43
C THR A 140 15.21 -1.27 16.09
N VAL A 141 14.95 -2.09 15.07
CA VAL A 141 15.30 -1.83 13.67
C VAL A 141 14.23 -0.91 13.07
N PRO A 142 14.57 0.08 12.26
CA PRO A 142 13.60 0.88 11.53
C PRO A 142 12.63 0.02 10.71
N VAL A 143 11.33 0.32 10.75
CA VAL A 143 10.30 -0.44 10.05
C VAL A 143 9.72 0.38 8.91
N ILE A 144 9.61 -0.22 7.72
CA ILE A 144 8.73 0.27 6.67
C ILE A 144 7.40 -0.49 6.84
N GLU A 145 6.42 0.21 7.39
CA GLU A 145 5.10 -0.32 7.65
C GLU A 145 4.31 -0.50 6.36
N THR A 146 3.76 -1.69 6.11
CA THR A 146 2.75 -1.90 5.09
C THR A 146 1.37 -1.74 5.73
N GLY A 147 0.48 -0.95 5.08
CA GLY A 147 -0.81 -0.61 5.69
C GLY A 147 -1.90 -1.67 5.46
N THR A 148 -2.88 -1.68 6.36
CA THR A 148 -4.22 -2.20 6.11
C THR A 148 -5.01 -1.19 5.27
N GLY A 149 -6.05 -1.60 4.58
CA GLY A 149 -6.74 -0.77 3.61
C GLY A 149 -8.22 -0.55 3.91
N ASN A 150 -8.59 0.31 4.88
CA ASN A 150 -9.94 0.82 4.96
C ASN A 150 -10.11 2.01 4.00
N CYS A 151 -10.31 1.68 2.71
CA CYS A 151 -10.38 2.66 1.64
C CYS A 151 -11.81 3.20 1.43
N HIS A 152 -11.93 4.48 1.07
CA HIS A 152 -13.21 5.12 0.86
C HIS A 152 -13.40 5.55 -0.60
N VAL A 153 -14.65 5.47 -1.05
CA VAL A 153 -15.11 6.16 -2.27
C VAL A 153 -16.20 7.15 -1.86
N TYR A 154 -15.95 8.43 -2.09
CA TYR A 154 -16.93 9.49 -1.87
C TYR A 154 -17.57 9.91 -3.19
N VAL A 155 -18.89 9.79 -3.28
CA VAL A 155 -19.71 10.23 -4.42
C VAL A 155 -20.32 11.59 -4.07
N HIS A 156 -19.84 12.64 -4.72
CA HIS A 156 -20.26 14.02 -4.54
C HIS A 156 -21.56 14.33 -5.30
N GLU A 157 -22.27 15.38 -4.93
CA GLU A 157 -23.53 15.80 -5.58
C GLU A 157 -23.40 16.05 -7.08
N ALA A 158 -22.26 16.60 -7.52
CA ALA A 158 -21.95 16.86 -8.92
C ALA A 158 -21.24 15.69 -9.61
N CYS A 159 -21.56 14.44 -9.25
CA CYS A 159 -20.98 13.27 -9.89
C CYS A 159 -21.65 12.98 -11.24
N ASP A 160 -20.87 12.39 -12.16
CA ASP A 160 -21.41 11.65 -13.29
C ASP A 160 -21.85 10.26 -12.78
N MET A 161 -23.13 9.95 -12.97
CA MET A 161 -23.77 8.73 -12.44
C MET A 161 -23.11 7.45 -12.97
N GLU A 162 -22.84 7.38 -14.27
CA GLU A 162 -22.26 6.18 -14.89
C GLU A 162 -20.84 5.95 -14.41
N LYS A 163 -20.02 7.01 -14.31
CA LYS A 163 -18.67 6.93 -13.75
C LYS A 163 -18.71 6.49 -12.29
N ALA A 164 -19.62 7.06 -11.51
CA ALA A 164 -19.72 6.74 -10.07
C ALA A 164 -20.08 5.27 -9.84
N LEU A 165 -21.05 4.74 -10.58
CA LEU A 165 -21.42 3.32 -10.49
C LEU A 165 -20.26 2.41 -10.89
N ALA A 166 -19.60 2.70 -12.02
CA ALA A 166 -18.46 1.90 -12.50
C ALA A 166 -17.28 1.92 -11.52
N ILE A 167 -16.99 3.08 -10.93
CA ILE A 167 -15.90 3.23 -9.94
C ILE A 167 -16.22 2.47 -8.66
N VAL A 168 -17.42 2.59 -8.11
CA VAL A 168 -17.84 1.89 -6.89
C VAL A 168 -17.83 0.38 -7.10
N GLU A 169 -18.39 -0.11 -8.20
CA GLU A 169 -18.35 -1.53 -8.55
C GLU A 169 -16.91 -2.05 -8.65
N ASN A 170 -16.06 -1.38 -9.41
CA ASN A 170 -14.67 -1.78 -9.59
C ASN A 170 -13.90 -1.74 -8.27
N ALA A 171 -14.05 -0.66 -7.49
CA ALA A 171 -13.33 -0.48 -6.24
C ALA A 171 -13.68 -1.56 -5.20
N LYS A 172 -14.95 -2.01 -5.14
CA LYS A 172 -15.36 -3.07 -4.20
C LYS A 172 -15.32 -4.46 -4.83
N CYS A 173 -15.97 -4.65 -5.99
CA CYS A 173 -16.33 -5.98 -6.46
C CYS A 173 -15.23 -6.66 -7.32
N ARG A 174 -14.23 -5.93 -7.81
CA ARG A 174 -13.13 -6.49 -8.59
C ARG A 174 -12.36 -7.57 -7.78
N ARG A 175 -12.09 -7.32 -6.50
CA ARG A 175 -11.40 -8.24 -5.60
C ARG A 175 -11.58 -7.79 -4.16
N TYR A 176 -12.25 -8.59 -3.33
CA TYR A 176 -12.57 -8.23 -1.95
C TYR A 176 -11.38 -8.26 -0.99
N GLY A 177 -10.55 -9.31 -1.06
CA GLY A 177 -9.49 -9.59 -0.09
C GLY A 177 -8.17 -8.86 -0.38
N VAL A 178 -8.21 -7.58 -0.74
CA VAL A 178 -7.03 -6.75 -1.00
C VAL A 178 -7.16 -5.38 -0.36
N CYS A 179 -6.05 -4.81 0.09
CA CYS A 179 -6.00 -3.57 0.86
C CYS A 179 -6.44 -2.31 0.09
N ASN A 180 -6.53 -2.35 -1.24
CA ASN A 180 -7.02 -1.24 -2.06
C ASN A 180 -8.50 -1.37 -2.45
N ALA A 181 -9.20 -2.42 -1.97
CA ALA A 181 -10.65 -2.52 -2.13
C ALA A 181 -11.36 -1.45 -1.29
N ALA A 182 -12.46 -0.90 -1.82
CA ALA A 182 -13.27 0.02 -1.04
C ALA A 182 -13.97 -0.74 0.09
N GLU A 183 -13.87 -0.20 1.30
CA GLU A 183 -14.55 -0.73 2.49
C GLU A 183 -15.66 0.21 2.96
N THR A 184 -15.61 1.49 2.56
CA THR A 184 -16.65 2.46 2.85
C THR A 184 -17.03 3.26 1.61
N LEU A 185 -18.33 3.37 1.35
CA LEU A 185 -18.95 4.25 0.37
C LEU A 185 -19.59 5.42 1.10
N LEU A 186 -19.08 6.63 0.85
CA LEU A 186 -19.69 7.88 1.30
C LEU A 186 -20.47 8.48 0.15
N VAL A 187 -21.68 8.95 0.41
CA VAL A 187 -22.52 9.57 -0.60
C VAL A 187 -23.03 10.92 -0.11
N ASP A 188 -22.87 11.94 -0.93
CA ASP A 188 -23.43 13.25 -0.64
C ASP A 188 -24.93 13.16 -0.39
N ALA A 189 -25.41 13.79 0.65
CA ALA A 189 -26.81 13.74 1.05
C ALA A 189 -27.76 14.21 -0.07
N SER A 190 -27.33 15.16 -0.89
CA SER A 190 -28.10 15.66 -2.04
C SER A 190 -28.13 14.69 -3.23
N ALA A 191 -27.13 13.81 -3.37
CA ALA A 191 -27.07 12.78 -4.40
C ALA A 191 -27.72 11.45 -3.97
N ALA A 192 -27.89 11.23 -2.66
CA ALA A 192 -28.22 9.94 -2.08
C ALA A 192 -29.49 9.30 -2.65
N ASP A 193 -30.58 10.07 -2.79
CA ASP A 193 -31.87 9.55 -3.26
C ASP A 193 -31.84 9.11 -4.73
N ALA A 194 -30.94 9.70 -5.54
CA ALA A 194 -30.76 9.32 -6.95
C ALA A 194 -29.74 8.19 -7.12
N PHE A 195 -28.61 8.26 -6.41
CA PHE A 195 -27.48 7.38 -6.61
C PHE A 195 -27.61 6.03 -5.87
N LEU A 196 -27.98 6.05 -4.58
CA LEU A 196 -27.97 4.85 -3.75
C LEU A 196 -28.86 3.72 -4.27
N PRO A 197 -30.10 3.94 -4.79
CA PRO A 197 -30.91 2.85 -5.28
C PRO A 197 -30.23 2.01 -6.37
N GLU A 198 -29.49 2.64 -7.27
CA GLU A 198 -28.79 1.94 -8.35
C GLU A 198 -27.48 1.31 -7.86
N ALA A 199 -26.69 2.05 -7.10
CA ALA A 199 -25.43 1.56 -6.54
C ALA A 199 -25.65 0.34 -5.62
N LEU A 200 -26.67 0.38 -4.76
CA LEU A 200 -26.96 -0.72 -3.84
C LEU A 200 -27.51 -1.96 -4.56
N ARG A 201 -28.33 -1.79 -5.62
CA ARG A 201 -28.73 -2.94 -6.46
C ARG A 201 -27.54 -3.56 -7.17
N LEU A 202 -26.60 -2.74 -7.66
CA LEU A 202 -25.39 -3.21 -8.29
C LEU A 202 -24.52 -4.01 -7.31
N LEU A 203 -24.27 -3.49 -6.13
CA LEU A 203 -23.54 -4.20 -5.07
C LEU A 203 -24.23 -5.49 -4.64
N ALA A 204 -25.54 -5.46 -4.47
CA ALA A 204 -26.36 -6.64 -4.15
C ALA A 204 -26.30 -7.72 -5.25
N SER A 205 -26.19 -7.35 -6.52
CA SER A 205 -26.01 -8.30 -7.64
C SER A 205 -24.71 -9.10 -7.55
N HIS A 206 -23.70 -8.56 -6.84
CA HIS A 206 -22.45 -9.23 -6.49
C HIS A 206 -22.47 -9.94 -5.13
N GLY A 207 -23.63 -9.95 -4.45
CA GLY A 207 -23.78 -10.56 -3.12
C GLY A 207 -23.10 -9.77 -2.01
N VAL A 208 -22.88 -8.47 -2.19
CA VAL A 208 -22.24 -7.61 -1.19
C VAL A 208 -23.25 -7.24 -0.11
N VAL A 209 -22.91 -7.52 1.15
CA VAL A 209 -23.66 -7.07 2.33
C VAL A 209 -23.35 -5.60 2.60
N VAL A 210 -24.39 -4.83 2.85
CA VAL A 210 -24.28 -3.37 3.05
C VAL A 210 -24.59 -3.04 4.52
N HIS A 211 -23.60 -2.47 5.20
CA HIS A 211 -23.76 -1.90 6.54
C HIS A 211 -24.06 -0.41 6.39
N ALA A 212 -25.33 -0.04 6.48
CA ALA A 212 -25.81 1.29 6.10
C ALA A 212 -26.15 2.17 7.30
N ASP A 213 -25.87 3.47 7.21
CA ASP A 213 -26.43 4.44 8.14
C ASP A 213 -27.96 4.52 8.04
N GLY A 214 -28.61 5.23 8.94
CA GLY A 214 -30.07 5.29 9.00
C GLY A 214 -30.71 5.80 7.71
N ARG A 215 -30.08 6.76 6.99
CA ARG A 215 -30.61 7.31 5.74
C ARG A 215 -30.42 6.34 4.57
N ALA A 216 -29.20 5.83 4.41
CA ALA A 216 -28.89 4.86 3.36
C ALA A 216 -29.73 3.57 3.52
N LEU A 217 -29.94 3.11 4.77
CA LEU A 217 -30.78 1.96 5.08
C LEU A 217 -32.24 2.18 4.67
N ALA A 218 -32.79 3.37 4.95
CA ALA A 218 -34.14 3.74 4.54
C ALA A 218 -34.29 3.75 3.01
N ILE A 219 -33.33 4.31 2.30
CA ILE A 219 -33.30 4.33 0.82
C ILE A 219 -33.19 2.90 0.28
N ALA A 220 -32.30 2.06 0.84
CA ALA A 220 -32.13 0.67 0.42
C ALA A 220 -33.43 -0.14 0.52
N ARG A 221 -34.13 -0.02 1.63
CA ARG A 221 -35.43 -0.68 1.84
C ARG A 221 -36.52 -0.15 0.90
N ALA A 222 -36.57 1.17 0.70
CA ALA A 222 -37.52 1.77 -0.25
C ALA A 222 -37.23 1.34 -1.69
N ALA A 223 -35.99 1.06 -2.04
CA ALA A 223 -35.55 0.53 -3.33
C ALA A 223 -35.82 -0.99 -3.49
N GLY A 224 -36.29 -1.66 -2.45
CA GLY A 224 -36.67 -3.10 -2.45
C GLY A 224 -35.45 -4.04 -2.41
N LEU A 225 -34.37 -3.64 -1.79
CA LEU A 225 -33.21 -4.53 -1.56
C LEU A 225 -33.60 -5.61 -0.54
N ASP A 226 -32.99 -6.80 -0.71
CA ASP A 226 -33.14 -7.92 0.21
C ASP A 226 -32.59 -7.59 1.60
N ASP A 227 -33.40 -7.70 2.64
CA ASP A 227 -32.97 -7.48 4.02
C ASP A 227 -31.84 -8.43 4.46
N ALA A 228 -31.63 -9.57 3.78
CA ALA A 228 -30.53 -10.47 4.04
C ALA A 228 -29.15 -9.87 3.64
N LEU A 229 -29.14 -8.86 2.79
CA LEU A 229 -27.96 -8.12 2.37
C LEU A 229 -27.84 -6.74 3.04
N LEU A 230 -28.68 -6.44 4.03
CA LEU A 230 -28.73 -5.15 4.70
C LEU A 230 -28.52 -5.29 6.19
N ALA A 231 -27.64 -4.50 6.74
CA ALA A 231 -27.42 -4.33 8.17
C ALA A 231 -27.38 -2.84 8.53
N ALA A 232 -27.81 -2.50 9.76
CA ALA A 232 -27.56 -1.17 10.27
C ALA A 232 -26.11 -1.03 10.67
N ALA A 233 -25.42 -0.01 10.19
CA ALA A 233 -24.04 0.26 10.53
C ALA A 233 -23.90 0.65 12.01
N SER A 234 -22.85 0.16 12.62
CA SER A 234 -22.33 0.58 13.94
C SER A 234 -21.14 1.50 13.80
N GLU A 235 -20.62 2.02 14.90
CA GLU A 235 -19.40 2.84 14.88
C GLU A 235 -18.17 2.04 14.42
N GLU A 236 -18.13 0.72 14.68
CA GLU A 236 -17.04 -0.16 14.29
C GLU A 236 -16.98 -0.38 12.78
N ASP A 237 -18.12 -0.37 12.10
CA ASP A 237 -18.20 -0.59 10.65
C ASP A 237 -17.40 0.48 9.88
N TRP A 238 -17.37 1.72 10.38
CA TRP A 238 -16.63 2.80 9.74
C TRP A 238 -15.12 2.61 9.74
N ALA A 239 -14.59 1.84 10.70
CA ALA A 239 -13.15 1.57 10.83
C ALA A 239 -12.76 0.15 10.38
N THR A 240 -13.70 -0.62 9.86
CA THR A 240 -13.50 -2.05 9.54
C THR A 240 -12.95 -2.23 8.13
N GLU A 241 -11.84 -2.94 8.02
CA GLU A 241 -11.37 -3.55 6.77
C GLU A 241 -11.99 -4.95 6.68
N TYR A 242 -13.11 -5.08 5.96
CA TYR A 242 -13.87 -6.34 5.88
C TYR A 242 -13.11 -7.46 5.17
N LEU A 243 -12.36 -7.13 4.10
CA LEU A 243 -11.70 -8.11 3.21
C LEU A 243 -12.67 -9.17 2.66
N ALA A 244 -13.95 -8.86 2.59
CA ALA A 244 -15.09 -9.71 2.28
C ALA A 244 -16.07 -8.97 1.35
N PRO A 245 -17.08 -9.64 0.80
CA PRO A 245 -18.17 -8.98 0.08
C PRO A 245 -19.10 -8.22 1.05
N GLU A 246 -18.53 -7.24 1.75
CA GLU A 246 -19.21 -6.37 2.72
C GLU A 246 -18.69 -4.94 2.54
N ILE A 247 -19.56 -3.94 2.73
CA ILE A 247 -19.20 -2.53 2.60
C ILE A 247 -20.03 -1.67 3.57
N ALA A 248 -19.40 -0.69 4.22
CA ALA A 248 -20.10 0.34 4.96
C ALA A 248 -20.61 1.44 4.01
N VAL A 249 -21.82 1.96 4.24
CA VAL A 249 -22.41 3.02 3.41
C VAL A 249 -22.97 4.12 4.30
N LYS A 250 -22.51 5.36 4.07
CA LYS A 250 -22.91 6.53 4.85
C LYS A 250 -23.27 7.71 3.97
N CYS A 251 -24.36 8.41 4.30
CA CYS A 251 -24.67 9.72 3.74
C CYS A 251 -23.93 10.81 4.52
N VAL A 252 -23.34 11.78 3.81
CA VAL A 252 -22.56 12.90 4.38
C VAL A 252 -23.01 14.24 3.82
N GLU A 253 -22.87 15.31 4.61
CA GLU A 253 -23.24 16.67 4.23
C GLU A 253 -22.05 17.38 3.54
N GLY A 254 -21.75 16.96 2.31
CA GLY A 254 -20.72 17.56 1.46
C GLY A 254 -19.28 17.15 1.74
N VAL A 255 -18.34 17.73 0.97
CA VAL A 255 -16.91 17.39 0.95
C VAL A 255 -16.26 17.49 2.33
N LYS A 256 -16.65 18.47 3.14
CA LYS A 256 -16.03 18.68 4.46
C LYS A 256 -16.27 17.50 5.38
N GLU A 257 -17.51 17.02 5.50
CA GLU A 257 -17.83 15.88 6.35
C GLU A 257 -17.20 14.60 5.78
N ALA A 258 -17.17 14.44 4.44
CA ALA A 258 -16.48 13.31 3.80
C ALA A 258 -14.99 13.28 4.18
N VAL A 259 -14.28 14.41 4.11
CA VAL A 259 -12.87 14.52 4.51
C VAL A 259 -12.68 14.22 6.00
N GLU A 260 -13.55 14.74 6.87
CA GLU A 260 -13.51 14.48 8.32
C GLU A 260 -13.71 12.98 8.61
N HIS A 261 -14.65 12.34 7.91
CA HIS A 261 -14.90 10.89 8.04
C HIS A 261 -13.69 10.07 7.59
N VAL A 262 -13.19 10.32 6.38
CA VAL A 262 -12.00 9.63 5.83
C VAL A 262 -10.79 9.76 6.75
N ASN A 263 -10.50 10.96 7.21
CA ASN A 263 -9.35 11.19 8.09
C ASN A 263 -9.50 10.56 9.49
N ARG A 264 -10.74 10.35 9.95
CA ARG A 264 -11.03 9.74 11.24
C ARG A 264 -10.96 8.21 11.20
N TYR A 265 -11.52 7.58 10.17
CA TYR A 265 -11.71 6.13 10.12
C TYR A 265 -10.82 5.43 9.11
N GLY A 266 -10.34 6.14 8.09
CA GLY A 266 -9.45 5.61 7.07
C GLY A 266 -8.08 5.23 7.63
N THR A 267 -7.46 4.27 6.97
CA THR A 267 -6.10 3.79 7.30
C THR A 267 -5.01 4.57 6.57
N ARG A 268 -5.35 5.67 5.91
CA ARG A 268 -4.45 6.51 5.07
C ARG A 268 -3.89 5.77 3.85
N HIS A 269 -4.65 4.81 3.35
CA HIS A 269 -4.22 4.00 2.21
C HIS A 269 -4.62 4.65 0.89
N SER A 270 -5.87 4.51 0.47
CA SER A 270 -6.36 4.95 -0.85
C SER A 270 -7.78 5.47 -0.73
N GLU A 271 -7.98 6.70 -1.16
CA GLU A 271 -9.23 7.41 -1.00
C GLU A 271 -9.65 8.03 -2.34
N ALA A 272 -10.92 7.96 -2.70
CA ALA A 272 -11.42 8.48 -3.97
C ALA A 272 -12.58 9.43 -3.79
N ILE A 273 -12.64 10.48 -4.61
CA ILE A 273 -13.82 11.29 -4.84
C ILE A 273 -14.29 11.12 -6.28
N VAL A 274 -15.60 11.01 -6.48
CA VAL A 274 -16.24 11.05 -7.80
C VAL A 274 -17.03 12.33 -7.93
N THR A 275 -16.59 13.23 -8.79
CA THR A 275 -17.19 14.57 -8.98
C THR A 275 -16.78 15.20 -10.31
N GLU A 276 -17.66 16.01 -10.90
CA GLU A 276 -17.34 16.93 -12.00
C GLU A 276 -17.03 18.35 -11.49
N ASP A 277 -17.17 18.62 -10.18
CA ASP A 277 -16.78 19.89 -9.57
C ASP A 277 -15.30 19.91 -9.21
N ALA A 278 -14.52 20.73 -9.92
CA ALA A 278 -13.09 20.86 -9.70
C ALA A 278 -12.76 21.45 -8.30
N GLN A 279 -13.62 22.29 -7.71
CA GLN A 279 -13.39 22.85 -6.39
C GLN A 279 -13.59 21.78 -5.31
N ALA A 280 -14.61 20.93 -5.45
CA ALA A 280 -14.85 19.80 -4.58
C ALA A 280 -13.68 18.80 -4.67
N ALA A 281 -13.21 18.47 -5.88
CA ALA A 281 -12.06 17.62 -6.10
C ALA A 281 -10.80 18.16 -5.41
N ASP A 282 -10.49 19.45 -5.62
CA ASP A 282 -9.34 20.10 -5.00
C ASP A 282 -9.44 20.15 -3.47
N ALA A 283 -10.62 20.40 -2.91
CA ALA A 283 -10.85 20.42 -1.48
C ALA A 283 -10.63 19.03 -0.86
N PHE A 284 -11.15 18.00 -1.50
CA PHE A 284 -10.94 16.62 -1.07
C PHE A 284 -9.46 16.22 -1.13
N CYS A 285 -8.79 16.44 -2.26
CA CYS A 285 -7.37 16.11 -2.43
C CYS A 285 -6.46 16.82 -1.43
N LYS A 286 -6.76 18.06 -1.06
CA LYS A 286 -6.00 18.82 -0.06
C LYS A 286 -6.33 18.44 1.38
N GLY A 287 -7.58 18.03 1.63
CA GLY A 287 -8.08 17.72 2.97
C GLY A 287 -7.79 16.32 3.44
N VAL A 288 -7.70 15.35 2.53
CA VAL A 288 -7.50 13.93 2.85
C VAL A 288 -6.03 13.61 3.06
N ASP A 289 -5.70 12.97 4.19
CA ASP A 289 -4.36 12.49 4.53
C ASP A 289 -4.22 11.00 4.19
N ALA A 290 -4.02 10.68 2.92
CA ALA A 290 -3.83 9.32 2.44
C ALA A 290 -2.58 9.18 1.55
N ALA A 291 -2.15 7.93 1.32
CA ALA A 291 -1.01 7.61 0.45
C ALA A 291 -1.36 7.85 -1.02
N ALA A 292 -2.61 7.56 -1.41
CA ALA A 292 -3.12 7.84 -2.74
C ALA A 292 -4.52 8.47 -2.64
N VAL A 293 -4.73 9.57 -3.37
CA VAL A 293 -6.03 10.25 -3.46
C VAL A 293 -6.42 10.35 -4.92
N TYR A 294 -7.61 9.88 -5.25
CA TYR A 294 -8.12 9.76 -6.61
C TYR A 294 -9.26 10.73 -6.86
N VAL A 295 -9.27 11.30 -8.05
CA VAL A 295 -10.43 12.01 -8.61
C VAL A 295 -10.90 11.22 -9.81
N ASN A 296 -12.18 10.78 -9.79
CA ASN A 296 -12.82 10.04 -10.88
C ASN A 296 -12.06 8.77 -11.30
N ALA A 297 -11.46 8.07 -10.33
CA ALA A 297 -10.79 6.79 -10.56
C ALA A 297 -10.95 5.86 -9.34
N SER A 298 -10.89 4.56 -9.60
CA SER A 298 -11.02 3.52 -8.57
C SER A 298 -9.79 3.45 -7.66
N THR A 299 -9.99 3.18 -6.37
CA THR A 299 -8.92 2.89 -5.41
C THR A 299 -8.11 1.66 -5.79
N ALA A 300 -8.67 0.76 -6.61
CA ALA A 300 -8.01 -0.44 -7.12
C ALA A 300 -6.75 -0.16 -7.97
N PHE A 301 -6.52 1.09 -8.38
CA PHE A 301 -5.28 1.50 -9.06
C PHE A 301 -4.10 1.68 -8.11
N THR A 302 -4.27 1.65 -6.79
CA THR A 302 -3.14 1.68 -5.84
C THR A 302 -2.41 0.34 -5.87
N ASP A 303 -1.50 0.20 -6.80
CA ASP A 303 -0.76 -1.02 -7.11
C ASP A 303 0.53 -0.63 -7.83
N GLY A 304 1.65 -1.28 -7.50
CA GLY A 304 2.96 -0.95 -8.07
C GLY A 304 3.02 -1.12 -9.59
N GLY A 305 2.33 -2.13 -10.13
CA GLY A 305 2.23 -2.33 -11.58
C GLY A 305 1.42 -1.23 -12.26
N GLN A 306 0.27 -0.86 -11.66
CA GLN A 306 -0.59 0.21 -12.18
C GLN A 306 0.07 1.59 -12.08
N PHE A 307 0.93 1.82 -11.07
CA PHE A 307 1.71 3.06 -10.93
C PHE A 307 2.98 3.09 -11.80
N GLY A 308 3.20 2.05 -12.60
CA GLY A 308 4.36 1.98 -13.48
C GLY A 308 5.69 1.70 -12.78
N LEU A 309 5.65 1.21 -11.52
CA LEU A 309 6.85 0.84 -10.78
C LEU A 309 7.44 -0.51 -11.24
N GLY A 310 6.66 -1.27 -12.01
CA GLY A 310 7.05 -2.58 -12.56
C GLY A 310 7.18 -3.71 -11.53
N ALA A 311 7.18 -3.39 -10.26
CA ALA A 311 7.25 -4.31 -9.13
C ALA A 311 6.65 -3.68 -7.88
N GLU A 312 6.36 -4.48 -6.84
CA GLU A 312 5.87 -3.99 -5.57
C GLU A 312 6.33 -4.88 -4.41
N ILE A 313 6.91 -4.26 -3.39
CA ILE A 313 7.10 -4.90 -2.08
C ILE A 313 5.81 -4.78 -1.27
N GLY A 314 5.17 -3.63 -1.30
CA GLY A 314 3.94 -3.34 -0.60
C GLY A 314 3.47 -1.92 -0.78
N ILE A 315 2.42 -1.58 -0.03
CA ILE A 315 1.85 -0.24 0.02
C ILE A 315 1.99 0.26 1.45
N SER A 316 2.75 1.34 1.63
CA SER A 316 2.96 1.94 2.94
C SER A 316 2.00 3.09 3.19
N THR A 317 1.42 3.12 4.38
CA THR A 317 0.55 4.22 4.84
C THR A 317 1.26 5.21 5.76
N GLN A 318 2.51 4.90 6.15
CA GLN A 318 3.32 5.80 6.97
C GLN A 318 3.81 7.01 6.18
N LYS A 319 4.20 8.09 6.89
CA LYS A 319 4.71 9.32 6.26
C LYS A 319 6.22 9.31 6.05
N LEU A 320 6.93 8.51 6.81
CA LEU A 320 8.38 8.41 6.86
C LEU A 320 8.78 6.93 6.72
N HIS A 321 9.57 6.57 5.85
CA HIS A 321 10.47 6.95 4.80
C HIS A 321 9.77 6.96 3.44
N VAL A 322 8.94 5.94 3.11
CA VAL A 322 8.17 5.80 1.88
C VAL A 322 6.68 5.76 2.20
N ARG A 323 5.88 6.31 1.30
CA ARG A 323 4.41 6.31 1.39
C ARG A 323 3.81 5.90 0.04
N GLY A 324 2.76 5.08 0.05
CA GLY A 324 2.13 4.51 -1.14
C GLY A 324 2.78 3.21 -1.60
N PRO A 325 2.48 2.75 -2.82
CA PRO A 325 3.15 1.60 -3.43
C PRO A 325 4.66 1.83 -3.50
N PHE A 326 5.44 0.82 -3.14
CA PHE A 326 6.89 0.95 -3.15
C PHE A 326 7.60 -0.29 -3.69
N ALA A 327 8.71 -0.05 -4.40
CA ALA A 327 9.55 -1.05 -5.04
C ALA A 327 11.03 -0.67 -4.94
N LEU A 328 11.75 -0.73 -6.05
CA LEU A 328 13.21 -0.59 -6.14
C LEU A 328 13.75 0.72 -5.54
N GLU A 329 13.18 1.88 -5.92
CA GLU A 329 13.66 3.19 -5.47
C GLU A 329 13.54 3.37 -3.96
N ALA A 330 12.46 2.84 -3.38
CA ALA A 330 12.20 2.92 -1.94
C ALA A 330 13.20 2.12 -1.09
N LEU A 331 13.91 1.14 -1.69
CA LEU A 331 14.98 0.41 -1.03
C LEU A 331 16.35 1.09 -1.22
N THR A 332 16.36 2.35 -1.59
CA THR A 332 17.56 3.18 -1.64
C THR A 332 17.47 4.34 -0.66
N SER A 333 18.63 4.83 -0.27
CA SER A 333 18.80 6.09 0.43
C SER A 333 19.65 7.01 -0.44
N SER A 334 20.16 8.09 0.09
CA SER A 334 21.05 8.97 -0.66
C SER A 334 22.29 9.33 0.16
N LYS A 335 23.42 9.51 -0.54
CA LYS A 335 24.63 10.12 0.03
C LYS A 335 25.04 11.35 -0.77
N TYR A 336 25.72 12.27 -0.10
CA TYR A 336 26.35 13.40 -0.77
C TYR A 336 27.78 13.06 -1.14
N VAL A 337 28.13 13.31 -2.42
CA VAL A 337 29.49 13.30 -2.93
C VAL A 337 29.88 14.75 -3.15
N VAL A 338 30.95 15.17 -2.46
CA VAL A 338 31.44 16.54 -2.47
C VAL A 338 32.83 16.53 -3.07
N ARG A 339 33.04 17.28 -4.14
CA ARG A 339 34.35 17.45 -4.78
C ARG A 339 34.79 18.90 -4.66
N GLY A 340 35.98 19.10 -4.16
CA GLY A 340 36.62 20.40 -4.02
C GLY A 340 38.03 20.40 -4.54
N ASP A 341 38.66 21.58 -4.51
CA ASP A 341 40.07 21.84 -4.84
C ASP A 341 40.70 22.64 -3.70
N GLY A 342 40.72 22.04 -2.49
CA GLY A 342 41.32 22.62 -1.30
C GLY A 342 40.50 23.67 -0.54
N GLN A 343 39.21 23.83 -0.84
CA GLN A 343 38.36 24.79 -0.12
C GLN A 343 38.24 24.39 1.35
N VAL A 344 38.40 25.37 2.23
CA VAL A 344 38.19 25.27 3.69
C VAL A 344 37.06 26.13 4.13
N ARG A 345 36.38 25.73 5.23
CA ARG A 345 35.34 26.53 5.85
C ARG A 345 36.03 27.55 6.78
N ALA A 346 35.73 28.85 6.60
CA ALA A 346 36.13 29.91 7.51
C ALA A 346 35.41 29.79 8.87
#